data_bbc8f6863157b01cf92a41bec1bd5bd3
#
_entry.id   bbc8f6863157b01cf92a41bec1bd5bd3
#
_cell.length_a   1.000
_cell.length_b   1.000
_cell.length_c   1.000
_cell.angle_alpha   90.00
_cell.angle_beta   90.00
_cell.angle_gamma   90.00
#
_symmetry.space_group_name_H-M   'P 1'
#
loop_
_entity.id
_entity.type
_entity.pdbx_description
1 polymer ?
#
loop_
_entity_poly.entity_id
_entity_poly.type
_entity_poly.pdbx_seq_one_letter_code
_entity_poly.pdbx_strand_id
1 'polypeptide(L)'
;MKVKIVILNWNGRAHLERFLPSVVAHSGEASVVVADNGSNDDSVLFLREHYPQVELLQLDQNYGFAEGYNRALSRIEADCYVLLNSDVEVEEGWLNPLVARLAADEKVAALAPKIISYERKSDFEYAGAAGGFIDCFGYPFCRGRILDTIEKDQGQYDTAR
;
A
#
# COMPACT_ATOMS: atom_id res chain seq x y z
N MET A 1 -19.30 1.93 0.59
CA MET A 1 -18.18 2.31 -0.30
C MET A 1 -17.43 1.03 -0.64
N LYS A 2 -17.31 0.71 -1.93
CA LYS A 2 -16.58 -0.47 -2.41
C LYS A 2 -15.09 -0.16 -2.40
N VAL A 3 -14.34 -0.79 -1.49
CA VAL A 3 -12.90 -0.58 -1.34
C VAL A 3 -12.14 -1.75 -1.96
N LYS A 4 -11.15 -1.46 -2.79
CA LYS A 4 -10.25 -2.45 -3.38
C LYS A 4 -8.80 -2.13 -2.99
N ILE A 5 -8.11 -3.10 -2.39
CA ILE A 5 -6.67 -3.04 -2.15
C ILE A 5 -5.99 -3.65 -3.36
N VAL A 6 -5.21 -2.85 -4.06
CA VAL A 6 -4.53 -3.25 -5.30
C VAL A 6 -3.04 -3.32 -5.05
N ILE A 7 -2.48 -4.51 -5.19
CA ILE A 7 -1.05 -4.79 -5.08
C ILE A 7 -0.50 -5.02 -6.49
N LEU A 8 0.41 -4.15 -6.94
CA LEU A 8 1.12 -4.37 -8.20
C LEU A 8 2.31 -5.30 -7.94
N ASN A 9 2.31 -6.46 -8.59
CA ASN A 9 3.35 -7.47 -8.43
C ASN A 9 4.15 -7.65 -9.73
N TRP A 10 5.47 -7.72 -9.61
CA TRP A 10 6.37 -8.15 -10.68
C TRP A 10 7.52 -8.94 -10.10
N ASN A 11 7.57 -10.25 -10.40
CA ASN A 11 8.58 -11.18 -9.88
C ASN A 11 8.73 -11.12 -8.35
N GLY A 12 7.61 -10.93 -7.65
CA GLY A 12 7.56 -10.68 -6.22
C GLY A 12 7.09 -11.88 -5.40
N ARG A 13 7.30 -13.12 -5.87
CA ARG A 13 6.84 -14.36 -5.20
C ARG A 13 7.20 -14.38 -3.71
N ALA A 14 8.45 -14.02 -3.36
CA ALA A 14 8.91 -14.02 -1.98
C ALA A 14 8.25 -12.92 -1.12
N HIS A 15 7.97 -11.76 -1.71
CA HIS A 15 7.23 -10.69 -1.02
C HIS A 15 5.77 -11.08 -0.78
N LEU A 16 5.11 -11.64 -1.78
CA LEU A 16 3.74 -12.14 -1.63
C LEU A 16 3.63 -13.21 -0.55
N GLU A 17 4.56 -14.16 -0.49
CA GLU A 17 4.58 -15.19 0.54
C GLU A 17 4.73 -14.60 1.95
N ARG A 18 5.55 -13.57 2.09
CA ARG A 18 5.85 -12.96 3.39
C ARG A 18 4.77 -12.00 3.87
N PHE A 19 4.24 -11.15 3.00
CA PHE A 19 3.43 -9.99 3.39
C PHE A 19 1.93 -10.12 3.07
N LEU A 20 1.56 -10.84 2.01
CA LEU A 20 0.15 -11.02 1.64
C LEU A 20 -0.72 -11.62 2.75
N PRO A 21 -0.21 -12.54 3.62
CA PRO A 21 -0.99 -13.06 4.73
C PRO A 21 -1.57 -11.97 5.64
N SER A 22 -0.77 -10.95 6.00
CA SER A 22 -1.24 -9.84 6.84
C SER A 22 -2.31 -9.02 6.14
N VAL A 23 -2.13 -8.75 4.84
CA VAL A 23 -3.09 -7.99 4.04
C VAL A 23 -4.43 -8.72 3.98
N VAL A 24 -4.42 -10.01 3.69
CA VAL A 24 -5.65 -10.81 3.62
C VAL A 24 -6.34 -10.90 4.99
N ALA A 25 -5.56 -11.06 6.07
CA ALA A 25 -6.10 -11.18 7.43
C ALA A 25 -6.73 -9.87 7.95
N HIS A 26 -6.15 -8.71 7.59
CA HIS A 26 -6.51 -7.42 8.19
C HIS A 26 -7.23 -6.46 7.24
N SER A 27 -7.66 -6.92 6.07
CA SER A 27 -8.40 -6.09 5.09
C SER A 27 -9.89 -5.94 5.35
N GLY A 28 -10.44 -6.68 6.31
CA GLY A 28 -11.87 -6.65 6.65
C GLY A 28 -12.74 -7.00 5.44
N GLU A 29 -13.68 -6.10 5.09
CA GLU A 29 -14.59 -6.28 3.95
C GLU A 29 -14.00 -5.81 2.60
N ALA A 30 -12.81 -5.22 2.60
CA ALA A 30 -12.16 -4.78 1.37
C ALA A 30 -11.66 -5.98 0.55
N SER A 31 -11.88 -5.95 -0.76
CA SER A 31 -11.37 -7.00 -1.65
C SER A 31 -9.91 -6.74 -1.98
N VAL A 32 -9.09 -7.79 -1.88
CA VAL A 32 -7.67 -7.75 -2.27
C VAL A 32 -7.53 -8.19 -3.72
N VAL A 33 -6.85 -7.37 -4.52
CA VAL A 33 -6.51 -7.63 -5.91
C VAL A 33 -5.00 -7.62 -6.06
N VAL A 34 -4.42 -8.67 -6.59
CA VAL A 34 -3.03 -8.68 -7.04
C VAL A 34 -3.02 -8.50 -8.55
N ALA A 35 -2.49 -7.36 -8.98
CA ALA A 35 -2.24 -7.06 -10.38
C ALA A 35 -0.83 -7.54 -10.75
N ASP A 36 -0.76 -8.68 -11.39
CA ASP A 36 0.49 -9.25 -11.86
C ASP A 36 0.94 -8.54 -13.13
N ASN A 37 2.07 -7.87 -13.07
CA ASN A 37 2.63 -7.01 -14.13
C ASN A 37 3.57 -7.81 -15.06
N GLY A 38 3.11 -8.99 -15.50
CA GLY A 38 3.87 -9.85 -16.40
C GLY A 38 5.06 -10.55 -15.73
N SER A 39 4.84 -11.16 -14.55
CA SER A 39 5.89 -11.92 -13.85
C SER A 39 6.31 -13.17 -14.60
N ASN A 40 7.59 -13.51 -14.46
CA ASN A 40 8.21 -14.72 -15.00
C ASN A 40 8.55 -15.74 -13.90
N ASP A 41 8.32 -15.39 -12.63
CA ASP A 41 8.50 -16.28 -11.50
C ASP A 41 7.20 -17.04 -11.17
N ASP A 42 7.19 -17.78 -10.06
CA ASP A 42 6.05 -18.57 -9.62
C ASP A 42 4.96 -17.74 -8.91
N SER A 43 4.97 -16.39 -8.99
CA SER A 43 4.00 -15.51 -8.33
C SER A 43 2.55 -15.89 -8.65
N VAL A 44 2.25 -16.07 -9.93
CA VAL A 44 0.89 -16.39 -10.41
C VAL A 44 0.44 -17.77 -9.94
N LEU A 45 1.32 -18.76 -10.01
CA LEU A 45 1.03 -20.12 -9.54
C LEU A 45 0.75 -20.12 -8.04
N PHE A 46 1.61 -19.47 -7.27
CA PHE A 46 1.47 -19.34 -5.83
C PHE A 46 0.13 -18.71 -5.42
N LEU A 47 -0.28 -17.62 -6.08
CA LEU A 47 -1.55 -16.97 -5.79
C LEU A 47 -2.74 -17.88 -6.06
N ARG A 48 -2.73 -18.61 -7.18
CA ARG A 48 -3.81 -19.55 -7.51
C ARG A 48 -3.94 -20.71 -6.54
N GLU A 49 -2.81 -21.23 -6.07
CA GLU A 49 -2.78 -22.38 -5.18
C GLU A 49 -3.10 -22.02 -3.72
N HIS A 50 -2.55 -20.90 -3.23
CA HIS A 50 -2.60 -20.56 -1.81
C HIS A 50 -3.60 -19.47 -1.46
N TYR A 51 -3.99 -18.61 -2.43
CA TYR A 51 -4.88 -17.46 -2.22
C TYR A 51 -6.00 -17.40 -3.26
N PRO A 52 -6.82 -18.46 -3.43
CA PRO A 52 -7.90 -18.47 -4.42
C PRO A 52 -8.97 -17.40 -4.18
N GLN A 53 -9.04 -16.83 -2.97
CA GLN A 53 -9.95 -15.74 -2.59
C GLN A 53 -9.43 -14.36 -3.02
N VAL A 54 -8.15 -14.22 -3.38
CA VAL A 54 -7.55 -12.98 -3.87
C VAL A 54 -7.83 -12.87 -5.36
N GLU A 55 -8.32 -11.71 -5.77
CA GLU A 55 -8.57 -11.43 -7.18
C GLU A 55 -7.23 -11.28 -7.92
N LEU A 56 -6.98 -12.10 -8.92
CA LEU A 56 -5.77 -12.04 -9.74
C LEU A 56 -6.08 -11.38 -11.08
N LEU A 57 -5.46 -10.24 -11.34
CA LEU A 57 -5.49 -9.55 -12.62
C LEU A 57 -4.11 -9.66 -13.27
N GLN A 58 -4.04 -10.29 -14.44
CA GLN A 58 -2.78 -10.45 -15.15
C GLN A 58 -2.65 -9.44 -16.29
N LEU A 59 -1.53 -8.72 -16.32
CA LEU A 59 -1.09 -7.94 -17.46
C LEU A 59 -0.18 -8.80 -18.35
N ASP A 60 -0.14 -8.47 -19.61
CA ASP A 60 0.58 -9.26 -20.65
C ASP A 60 2.10 -9.08 -20.61
N GLN A 61 2.59 -8.01 -19.98
CA GLN A 61 4.01 -7.73 -19.80
C GLN A 61 4.26 -6.76 -18.66
N ASN A 62 5.52 -6.53 -18.31
CA ASN A 62 5.90 -5.52 -17.33
C ASN A 62 5.84 -4.10 -17.95
N TYR A 63 4.89 -3.31 -17.47
CA TYR A 63 4.69 -1.91 -17.85
C TYR A 63 5.37 -0.90 -16.89
N GLY A 64 6.19 -1.39 -15.95
CA GLY A 64 6.71 -0.56 -14.87
C GLY A 64 5.66 -0.20 -13.82
N PHE A 65 6.00 0.71 -12.93
CA PHE A 65 5.16 1.01 -11.76
C PHE A 65 3.89 1.80 -12.12
N ALA A 66 4.05 3.00 -12.65
CA ALA A 66 2.92 3.90 -12.90
C ALA A 66 1.96 3.37 -13.97
N GLU A 67 2.48 2.95 -15.11
CA GLU A 67 1.65 2.42 -16.19
C GLU A 67 1.01 1.07 -15.80
N GLY A 68 1.72 0.23 -15.03
CA GLY A 68 1.18 -1.01 -14.48
C GLY A 68 -0.06 -0.76 -13.62
N TYR A 69 0.02 0.19 -12.68
CA TYR A 69 -1.15 0.61 -11.90
C TYR A 69 -2.25 1.19 -12.78
N ASN A 70 -1.96 2.10 -13.71
CA ASN A 70 -2.96 2.70 -14.57
C ASN A 70 -3.75 1.64 -15.36
N ARG A 71 -3.07 0.63 -15.90
CA ARG A 71 -3.70 -0.47 -16.62
C ARG A 71 -4.50 -1.39 -15.73
N ALA A 72 -4.02 -1.66 -14.53
CA ALA A 72 -4.76 -2.45 -13.55
C ALA A 72 -6.03 -1.73 -13.10
N LEU A 73 -5.92 -0.47 -12.66
CA LEU A 73 -7.04 0.32 -12.17
C LEU A 73 -8.11 0.56 -13.23
N SER A 74 -7.75 0.69 -14.51
CA SER A 74 -8.74 0.81 -15.60
C SER A 74 -9.61 -0.43 -15.80
N ARG A 75 -9.24 -1.57 -15.21
CA ARG A 75 -9.96 -2.85 -15.27
C ARG A 75 -10.64 -3.24 -13.96
N ILE A 76 -10.41 -2.46 -12.90
CA ILE A 76 -10.93 -2.70 -11.56
C ILE A 76 -11.96 -1.63 -11.24
N GLU A 77 -13.16 -2.04 -10.85
CA GLU A 77 -14.23 -1.12 -10.46
C GLU A 77 -14.32 -1.02 -8.94
N ALA A 78 -14.11 0.19 -8.39
CA ALA A 78 -14.23 0.50 -6.97
C ALA A 78 -14.57 1.99 -6.75
N ASP A 79 -15.08 2.30 -5.56
CA ASP A 79 -15.27 3.69 -5.11
C ASP A 79 -13.98 4.25 -4.51
N CYS A 80 -13.15 3.38 -3.92
CA CYS A 80 -11.88 3.74 -3.29
C CYS A 80 -10.82 2.67 -3.59
N TYR A 81 -9.64 3.12 -4.01
CA TYR A 81 -8.49 2.27 -4.26
C TYR A 81 -7.42 2.49 -3.20
N VAL A 82 -6.90 1.40 -2.67
CA VAL A 82 -5.69 1.41 -1.85
C VAL A 82 -4.55 0.86 -2.70
N LEU A 83 -3.58 1.69 -3.04
CA LEU A 83 -2.38 1.26 -3.75
C LEU A 83 -1.36 0.79 -2.72
N LEU A 84 -1.13 -0.51 -2.66
CA LEU A 84 -0.28 -1.13 -1.65
C LEU A 84 0.89 -1.83 -2.34
N ASN A 85 2.12 -1.59 -1.86
CA ASN A 85 3.28 -2.33 -2.34
C ASN A 85 3.25 -3.79 -1.84
N SER A 86 3.88 -4.70 -2.58
CA SER A 86 3.94 -6.12 -2.24
C SER A 86 4.82 -6.46 -1.04
N ASP A 87 5.63 -5.51 -0.56
CA ASP A 87 6.58 -5.63 0.54
C ASP A 87 6.14 -4.92 1.83
N VAL A 88 4.84 -4.68 1.99
CA VAL A 88 4.26 -4.00 3.15
C VAL A 88 3.48 -4.98 4.03
N GLU A 89 3.81 -5.00 5.34
CA GLU A 89 2.99 -5.61 6.37
C GLU A 89 1.95 -4.61 6.86
N VAL A 90 0.72 -5.06 7.04
CA VAL A 90 -0.36 -4.25 7.60
C VAL A 90 -0.82 -4.80 8.94
N GLU A 91 -1.22 -3.90 9.85
CA GLU A 91 -1.71 -4.26 11.18
C GLU A 91 -3.23 -4.34 11.22
N GLU A 92 -3.77 -4.94 12.27
CA GLU A 92 -5.22 -4.99 12.49
C GLU A 92 -5.82 -3.57 12.58
N GLY A 93 -6.91 -3.35 11.88
CA GLY A 93 -7.64 -2.08 11.91
C GLY A 93 -7.01 -0.93 11.10
N TRP A 94 -5.92 -1.16 10.39
CA TRP A 94 -5.20 -0.12 9.64
C TRP A 94 -6.06 0.62 8.61
N LEU A 95 -6.99 -0.07 7.97
CA LEU A 95 -7.76 0.45 6.85
C LEU A 95 -8.96 1.31 7.30
N ASN A 96 -9.61 0.92 8.39
CA ASN A 96 -10.85 1.53 8.83
C ASN A 96 -10.78 3.05 9.07
N PRO A 97 -9.76 3.60 9.76
CA PRO A 97 -9.66 5.05 9.97
C PRO A 97 -9.42 5.81 8.67
N LEU A 98 -8.70 5.22 7.71
CA LEU A 98 -8.45 5.84 6.40
C LEU A 98 -9.74 5.94 5.58
N VAL A 99 -10.50 4.84 5.52
CA VAL A 99 -11.78 4.79 4.83
C VAL A 99 -12.80 5.73 5.47
N ALA A 100 -12.86 5.77 6.81
CA ALA A 100 -13.74 6.68 7.54
C ALA A 100 -13.39 8.15 7.28
N ARG A 101 -12.11 8.50 7.24
CA ARG A 101 -11.66 9.87 6.96
C ARG A 101 -12.01 10.29 5.53
N LEU A 102 -11.80 9.40 4.55
CA LEU A 102 -12.14 9.66 3.15
C LEU A 102 -13.66 9.87 2.97
N ALA A 103 -14.46 9.07 3.66
CA ALA A 103 -15.91 9.16 3.59
C ALA A 103 -16.48 10.42 4.29
N ALA A 104 -15.78 10.95 5.30
CA ALA A 104 -16.24 12.09 6.08
C ALA A 104 -15.99 13.45 5.45
N ASP A 105 -15.11 13.55 4.44
CA ASP A 105 -14.69 14.84 3.87
C ASP A 105 -14.46 14.73 2.35
N GLU A 106 -15.42 15.21 1.59
CA GLU A 106 -15.40 15.20 0.11
C GLU A 106 -14.24 15.97 -0.51
N LYS A 107 -13.55 16.80 0.27
CA LYS A 107 -12.35 17.53 -0.18
C LYS A 107 -11.08 16.70 -0.11
N VAL A 108 -11.12 15.58 0.61
CA VAL A 108 -9.98 14.66 0.72
C VAL A 108 -9.99 13.72 -0.49
N ALA A 109 -9.02 13.90 -1.37
CA ALA A 109 -8.88 13.07 -2.57
C ALA A 109 -7.95 11.86 -2.36
N ALA A 110 -6.99 11.95 -1.42
CA ALA A 110 -6.05 10.88 -1.11
C ALA A 110 -5.55 10.99 0.33
N LEU A 111 -5.20 9.85 0.91
CA LEU A 111 -4.61 9.71 2.24
C LEU A 111 -3.41 8.76 2.18
N ALA A 112 -2.42 9.02 3.01
CA ALA A 112 -1.32 8.10 3.25
C ALA A 112 -1.26 7.78 4.75
N PRO A 113 -1.16 6.50 5.13
CA PRO A 113 -0.96 6.13 6.53
C PRO A 113 0.45 6.47 7.00
N LYS A 114 0.66 6.41 8.30
CA LYS A 114 1.99 6.38 8.89
C LYS A 114 2.67 5.06 8.51
N ILE A 115 3.93 5.14 8.06
CA ILE A 115 4.73 3.99 7.64
C ILE A 115 5.95 3.90 8.55
N ILE A 116 6.07 2.75 9.23
CA ILE A 116 7.17 2.44 10.15
C ILE A 116 8.08 1.36 9.56
N SER A 117 9.32 1.34 9.99
CA SER A 117 10.29 0.34 9.53
C SER A 117 9.85 -1.07 9.92
N TYR A 118 9.85 -1.99 8.96
CA TYR A 118 9.53 -3.38 9.21
C TYR A 118 10.50 -4.04 10.20
N GLU A 119 11.79 -3.73 10.08
CA GLU A 119 12.84 -4.31 10.94
C GLU A 119 12.93 -3.64 12.31
N ARG A 120 12.67 -2.32 12.35
CA ARG A 120 12.76 -1.51 13.56
C ARG A 120 11.46 -0.79 13.81
N LYS A 121 10.50 -1.47 14.39
CA LYS A 121 9.12 -1.00 14.60
C LYS A 121 8.99 0.32 15.39
N SER A 122 10.08 0.81 15.99
CA SER A 122 10.11 2.12 16.66
C SER A 122 10.52 3.28 15.74
N ASP A 123 10.95 3.00 14.52
CA ASP A 123 11.55 3.99 13.63
C ASP A 123 10.63 4.23 12.42
N PHE A 124 10.59 5.46 11.94
CA PHE A 124 9.87 5.76 10.70
C PHE A 124 10.58 5.17 9.48
N GLU A 125 9.79 4.69 8.52
CA GLU A 125 10.33 4.21 7.24
C GLU A 125 10.68 5.39 6.32
N TYR A 126 11.54 5.13 5.34
CA TYR A 126 12.05 6.16 4.43
C TYR A 126 10.94 6.75 3.55
N ALA A 127 10.18 5.91 2.90
CA ALA A 127 9.22 6.31 1.88
C ALA A 127 7.88 6.75 2.49
N GLY A 128 7.77 8.02 2.86
CA GLY A 128 6.52 8.60 3.32
C GLY A 128 6.34 8.69 4.82
N ALA A 129 7.08 7.91 5.63
CA ALA A 129 7.09 7.99 7.09
C ALA A 129 5.72 8.40 7.71
N ALA A 130 5.57 9.63 8.22
CA ALA A 130 4.32 10.20 8.73
C ALA A 130 3.73 11.30 7.82
N GLY A 131 3.90 11.15 6.50
CA GLY A 131 3.56 12.17 5.51
C GLY A 131 4.73 13.10 5.22
N GLY A 132 4.51 14.14 4.41
CA GLY A 132 5.59 14.99 3.95
C GLY A 132 5.21 16.47 3.85
N PHE A 133 6.24 17.26 3.65
CA PHE A 133 6.17 18.67 3.37
C PHE A 133 6.92 18.99 2.08
N ILE A 134 6.66 20.17 1.54
CA ILE A 134 7.46 20.77 0.48
C ILE A 134 7.96 22.10 1.03
N ASP A 135 9.27 22.36 0.92
CA ASP A 135 9.86 23.62 1.34
C ASP A 135 9.59 24.76 0.32
N CYS A 136 10.02 25.96 0.65
CA CYS A 136 9.80 27.12 -0.21
C CYS A 136 10.58 27.07 -1.55
N PHE A 137 11.51 26.13 -1.71
CA PHE A 137 12.26 25.90 -2.94
C PHE A 137 11.70 24.73 -3.77
N GLY A 138 10.64 24.04 -3.25
CA GLY A 138 10.01 22.92 -3.92
C GLY A 138 10.66 21.54 -3.60
N TYR A 139 11.52 21.46 -2.59
CA TYR A 139 12.09 20.18 -2.16
C TYR A 139 11.14 19.44 -1.22
N PRO A 140 10.75 18.19 -1.55
CA PRO A 140 9.93 17.37 -0.66
C PRO A 140 10.79 16.78 0.46
N PHE A 141 10.23 16.68 1.66
CA PHE A 141 10.84 15.98 2.79
C PHE A 141 9.77 15.32 3.67
N CYS A 142 10.12 14.24 4.34
CA CYS A 142 9.20 13.47 5.16
C CYS A 142 9.21 13.92 6.62
N ARG A 143 8.06 13.85 7.29
CA ARG A 143 7.99 13.88 8.75
C ARG A 143 8.59 12.60 9.32
N GLY A 144 9.39 12.72 10.37
CA GLY A 144 10.00 11.58 11.04
C GLY A 144 11.29 11.09 10.39
N ARG A 145 11.61 11.57 9.17
CA ARG A 145 12.90 11.25 8.54
C ARG A 145 13.33 12.30 7.53
N ILE A 146 14.55 12.80 7.71
CA ILE A 146 15.22 13.70 6.77
C ILE A 146 16.61 13.13 6.49
N LEU A 147 16.83 12.62 5.28
CA LEU A 147 18.06 11.92 4.89
C LEU A 147 18.40 10.78 5.88
N ASP A 148 19.56 10.88 6.54
CA ASP A 148 20.02 9.88 7.50
C ASP A 148 19.53 10.14 8.95
N THR A 149 18.86 11.26 9.18
CA THR A 149 18.24 11.57 10.46
C THR A 149 16.86 10.90 10.54
N ILE A 150 16.77 9.88 11.39
CA ILE A 150 15.56 9.09 11.61
C ILE A 150 15.05 9.38 13.01
N GLU A 151 13.79 9.79 13.12
CA GLU A 151 13.11 9.95 14.40
C GLU A 151 12.49 8.61 14.83
N LYS A 152 12.37 8.44 16.15
CA LYS A 152 11.55 7.37 16.71
C LYS A 152 10.09 7.78 16.73
N ASP A 153 9.22 6.85 16.41
CA ASP A 153 7.79 7.07 16.57
C ASP A 153 7.41 7.09 18.05
N GLN A 154 6.99 8.26 18.52
CA GLN A 154 6.48 8.51 19.87
C GLN A 154 5.04 9.07 19.82
N GLY A 155 4.36 8.92 18.69
CA GLY A 155 3.04 9.51 18.44
C GLY A 155 3.08 11.02 18.13
N GLN A 156 4.27 11.62 17.96
CA GLN A 156 4.43 13.07 17.76
C GLN A 156 3.78 13.59 16.47
N TYR A 157 3.48 12.72 15.52
CA TYR A 157 2.81 13.05 14.25
C TYR A 157 1.40 12.47 14.17
N ASP A 158 0.90 11.86 15.23
CA ASP A 158 -0.48 11.43 15.28
C ASP A 158 -1.36 12.68 15.25
N THR A 159 -2.14 12.85 14.19
CA THR A 159 -3.02 14.01 14.07
C THR A 159 -4.04 13.94 15.19
N ALA A 160 -4.11 15.02 15.99
CA ALA A 160 -5.24 15.22 16.89
C ALA A 160 -6.53 15.08 16.06
N ARG A 161 -7.42 14.23 16.53
CA ARG A 161 -8.71 13.91 15.92
C ARG A 161 -9.65 15.11 15.94
#